data_771d4de7111bceb3f873c9bc62f1f69d
#
_entry.id   771d4de7111bceb3f873c9bc62f1f69d
#
_cell.length_a   1.000
_cell.length_b   1.000
_cell.length_c   1.000
_cell.angle_alpha   90.00
_cell.angle_beta   90.00
_cell.angle_gamma   90.00
#
_symmetry.space_group_name_H-M   'P 1'
#
loop_
_entity.id
_entity.type
_entity.pdbx_description
1 polymer ?
#
loop_
_entity_poly.entity_id
_entity_poly.type
_entity_poly.pdbx_seq_one_letter_code
_entity_poly.pdbx_strand_id
1 'polypeptide(L)'
;RMCANDRILCHEEFCRFAKGYPEKMERSGLLGKLRDGYSHLDPDVVFEEARREEVCPFEVQLELAERADAIVADYNYVFEPAAALRHLTGEDLREAILLVDEAHNLPDRARQIFSPEILEEELANLRNRLLLQPGDLFQDILASVEDLIAIVGTSAAELPEGEAIAEIEPPREAILELRVDWEAKLMRYLAWKRETRLALVDDPVLDFHYTLQRFAAVLSIFGPDFTCVVERRPSGARLGLVCLDPARVLAPIFGEASSTVLLSATLSPPEAIRRVLGLEAARTAAISLPPPFPPENRKVMIVPSVRTTYKARDKNYGRIAGLLAEMSDAHGGNDLVLFPSYRFLTQVALLMPPTRSRLLVQRSDLTSFERQQLLESLSSPPPGGTLLFAVSGGMYAEGVDYPGELLSAVVVVSPALPQVSFERELLRRYFDDKEEAGFDYAYLQPGMTRVVQAAGRLIRSETDRGVIALMCSRFLEEPYASRLPRDWYEETPAELATRRPAEEIREFFGRYG
;
A
#
# COMPACT_ATOMS: atom_id res chain seq x y z
N ARG A 1 6.38 -14.44 13.53
CA ARG A 1 5.26 -15.20 14.15
C ARG A 1 5.70 -16.02 15.37
N MET A 2 6.82 -16.79 15.33
CA MET A 2 7.29 -17.57 16.50
C MET A 2 7.68 -16.67 17.67
N CYS A 3 8.50 -15.65 17.46
CA CYS A 3 8.94 -14.74 18.52
C CYS A 3 7.77 -13.97 19.16
N ALA A 4 6.81 -13.52 18.35
CA ALA A 4 5.61 -12.82 18.84
C ALA A 4 4.70 -13.71 19.71
N ASN A 5 4.57 -15.00 19.37
CA ASN A 5 3.72 -15.93 20.14
C ASN A 5 4.36 -16.38 21.45
N ASP A 6 5.70 -16.50 21.49
CA ASP A 6 6.42 -17.08 22.63
C ASP A 6 6.91 -16.04 23.65
N ARG A 7 6.69 -14.74 23.41
CA ARG A 7 7.16 -13.62 24.27
C ARG A 7 8.65 -13.69 24.59
N ILE A 8 9.47 -14.09 23.63
CA ILE A 8 10.88 -14.38 23.83
C ILE A 8 11.73 -13.28 23.20
N LEU A 9 12.74 -12.80 23.95
CA LEU A 9 13.76 -11.93 23.41
C LEU A 9 14.57 -12.68 22.32
N CYS A 10 14.73 -12.07 21.15
CA CYS A 10 15.58 -12.58 20.08
C CYS A 10 17.06 -12.46 20.46
N HIS A 11 17.57 -13.42 21.20
CA HIS A 11 18.95 -13.50 21.67
C HIS A 11 19.31 -14.97 21.93
N GLU A 12 20.56 -15.35 21.68
CA GLU A 12 21.05 -16.71 21.83
C GLU A 12 20.88 -17.32 23.23
N GLU A 13 20.89 -16.50 24.29
CA GLU A 13 20.69 -16.98 25.67
C GLU A 13 19.22 -17.30 26.00
N PHE A 14 18.25 -16.69 25.33
CA PHE A 14 16.84 -16.72 25.71
C PHE A 14 15.95 -17.41 24.69
N CYS A 15 16.29 -17.28 23.42
CA CYS A 15 15.53 -17.92 22.36
C CYS A 15 16.06 -19.33 22.10
N ARG A 16 15.26 -20.35 22.33
CA ARG A 16 15.64 -21.75 22.06
C ARG A 16 16.07 -21.98 20.61
N PHE A 17 15.57 -21.16 19.68
CA PHE A 17 15.88 -21.25 18.26
C PHE A 17 17.18 -20.53 17.88
N ALA A 18 17.57 -19.48 18.63
CA ALA A 18 18.83 -18.80 18.47
C ALA A 18 19.97 -19.48 19.24
N LYS A 19 19.64 -20.14 20.37
CA LYS A 19 20.62 -20.80 21.25
C LYS A 19 21.36 -21.92 20.54
N GLY A 20 22.68 -21.76 20.40
CA GLY A 20 23.51 -22.75 19.71
C GLY A 20 23.14 -22.91 18.24
N TYR A 21 22.71 -21.82 17.59
CA TYR A 21 22.26 -21.83 16.20
C TYR A 21 23.32 -22.40 15.26
N PRO A 22 24.60 -21.97 15.27
CA PRO A 22 25.62 -22.50 14.36
C PRO A 22 25.81 -24.01 14.50
N GLU A 23 25.94 -24.51 15.73
CA GLU A 23 26.16 -25.94 16.01
C GLU A 23 24.94 -26.79 15.62
N LYS A 24 23.74 -26.26 15.83
CA LYS A 24 22.50 -26.95 15.41
C LYS A 24 22.39 -26.99 13.90
N MET A 25 22.71 -25.91 13.20
CA MET A 25 22.71 -25.86 11.74
C MET A 25 23.71 -26.84 11.13
N GLU A 26 24.95 -26.88 11.65
CA GLU A 26 25.98 -27.82 11.20
C GLU A 26 25.53 -29.28 11.45
N ARG A 27 25.07 -29.60 12.67
CA ARG A 27 24.64 -30.95 13.04
C ARG A 27 23.44 -31.43 12.24
N SER A 28 22.46 -30.57 12.00
CA SER A 28 21.24 -30.93 11.27
C SER A 28 21.47 -31.08 9.77
N GLY A 29 22.43 -30.37 9.22
CA GLY A 29 22.63 -30.23 7.79
C GLY A 29 21.42 -29.62 7.06
N LEU A 30 20.65 -28.81 7.77
CA LEU A 30 19.34 -28.31 7.31
C LEU A 30 19.42 -27.55 6.00
N LEU A 31 20.43 -26.69 5.80
CA LEU A 31 20.60 -25.97 4.53
C LEU A 31 20.74 -26.92 3.35
N GLY A 32 21.53 -27.98 3.50
CA GLY A 32 21.69 -29.00 2.46
C GLY A 32 20.38 -29.73 2.18
N LYS A 33 19.67 -30.16 3.25
CA LYS A 33 18.37 -30.83 3.13
C LYS A 33 17.34 -29.96 2.41
N LEU A 34 17.26 -28.66 2.75
CA LEU A 34 16.31 -27.73 2.12
C LEU A 34 16.69 -27.48 0.66
N ARG A 35 17.96 -27.20 0.36
CA ARG A 35 18.43 -26.96 -0.99
C ARG A 35 18.24 -28.18 -1.91
N ASP A 36 18.61 -29.36 -1.45
CA ASP A 36 18.63 -30.56 -2.28
C ASP A 36 17.24 -31.24 -2.33
N GLY A 37 16.38 -30.98 -1.32
CA GLY A 37 15.05 -31.54 -1.24
C GLY A 37 13.95 -30.74 -1.91
N TYR A 38 14.18 -29.47 -2.20
CA TYR A 38 13.15 -28.57 -2.71
C TYR A 38 13.69 -27.68 -3.83
N SER A 39 12.99 -27.61 -4.95
CA SER A 39 13.28 -26.65 -6.02
C SER A 39 12.65 -25.27 -5.77
N HIS A 40 11.64 -25.22 -4.89
CA HIS A 40 10.96 -24.02 -4.42
C HIS A 40 10.80 -24.09 -2.91
N LEU A 41 11.27 -23.07 -2.21
CA LEU A 41 11.22 -22.97 -0.76
C LEU A 41 10.17 -21.94 -0.36
N ASP A 42 9.00 -22.43 -0.01
CA ASP A 42 7.94 -21.64 0.60
C ASP A 42 8.32 -21.29 2.05
N PRO A 43 8.00 -20.08 2.55
CA PRO A 43 8.25 -19.67 3.93
C PRO A 43 7.70 -20.66 4.99
N ASP A 44 6.57 -21.30 4.71
CA ASP A 44 5.97 -22.26 5.64
C ASP A 44 6.79 -23.57 5.70
N VAL A 45 7.35 -24.03 4.59
CA VAL A 45 8.28 -25.17 4.54
C VAL A 45 9.53 -24.88 5.37
N VAL A 46 10.17 -23.73 5.13
CA VAL A 46 11.36 -23.35 5.90
C VAL A 46 11.04 -23.21 7.39
N PHE A 47 9.89 -22.64 7.71
CA PHE A 47 9.42 -22.48 9.09
C PHE A 47 9.28 -23.83 9.80
N GLU A 48 8.60 -24.81 9.19
CA GLU A 48 8.36 -26.11 9.81
C GLU A 48 9.65 -26.94 9.93
N GLU A 49 10.51 -26.94 8.93
CA GLU A 49 11.78 -27.65 8.99
C GLU A 49 12.75 -27.02 10.02
N ALA A 50 12.85 -25.69 10.05
CA ALA A 50 13.65 -24.98 11.05
C ALA A 50 13.11 -25.22 12.48
N ARG A 51 11.79 -25.28 12.66
CA ARG A 51 11.15 -25.60 13.93
C ARG A 51 11.48 -26.99 14.42
N ARG A 52 11.51 -28.00 13.54
CA ARG A 52 11.87 -29.38 13.87
C ARG A 52 13.30 -29.51 14.38
N GLU A 53 14.22 -28.76 13.77
CA GLU A 53 15.63 -28.76 14.17
C GLU A 53 15.94 -27.74 15.29
N GLU A 54 14.90 -27.04 15.81
CA GLU A 54 15.00 -25.98 16.83
C GLU A 54 16.00 -24.86 16.46
N VAL A 55 16.03 -24.46 15.19
CA VAL A 55 16.82 -23.33 14.68
C VAL A 55 15.91 -22.16 14.28
N CYS A 56 16.47 -20.93 14.24
CA CYS A 56 15.71 -19.74 13.91
C CYS A 56 15.28 -19.75 12.43
N PRO A 57 13.97 -19.81 12.11
CA PRO A 57 13.52 -19.82 10.71
C PRO A 57 13.88 -18.54 9.94
N PHE A 58 13.98 -17.41 10.62
CA PHE A 58 14.39 -16.14 10.01
C PHE A 58 15.84 -16.21 9.55
N GLU A 59 16.77 -16.62 10.42
CA GLU A 59 18.18 -16.79 10.07
C GLU A 59 18.37 -17.84 8.96
N VAL A 60 17.64 -18.97 9.05
CA VAL A 60 17.66 -19.99 7.98
C VAL A 60 17.23 -19.42 6.63
N GLN A 61 16.18 -18.59 6.59
CA GLN A 61 15.75 -17.93 5.36
C GLN A 61 16.82 -16.97 4.82
N LEU A 62 17.49 -16.24 5.69
CA LEU A 62 18.59 -15.34 5.29
C LEU A 62 19.79 -16.12 4.70
N GLU A 63 20.24 -17.19 5.36
CA GLU A 63 21.32 -18.03 4.86
C GLU A 63 20.97 -18.74 3.53
N LEU A 64 19.69 -19.11 3.34
CA LEU A 64 19.21 -19.67 2.07
C LEU A 64 19.20 -18.61 0.97
N ALA A 65 18.81 -17.36 1.31
CA ALA A 65 18.77 -16.25 0.36
C ALA A 65 20.15 -15.95 -0.26
N GLU A 66 21.24 -16.06 0.52
CA GLU A 66 22.61 -15.87 0.02
C GLU A 66 23.00 -16.86 -1.11
N ARG A 67 22.29 -17.98 -1.20
CA ARG A 67 22.61 -19.09 -2.12
C ARG A 67 21.50 -19.37 -3.13
N ALA A 68 20.43 -18.58 -3.08
CA ALA A 68 19.28 -18.77 -3.95
C ALA A 68 19.53 -18.17 -5.33
N ASP A 69 19.09 -18.86 -6.38
CA ASP A 69 19.08 -18.33 -7.75
C ASP A 69 18.01 -17.26 -7.94
N ALA A 70 16.92 -17.32 -7.16
CA ALA A 70 15.83 -16.33 -7.15
C ALA A 70 15.26 -16.14 -5.75
N ILE A 71 14.98 -14.89 -5.39
CA ILE A 71 14.38 -14.51 -4.12
C ILE A 71 13.08 -13.75 -4.37
N VAL A 72 11.98 -14.22 -3.81
CA VAL A 72 10.69 -13.49 -3.81
C VAL A 72 10.52 -12.80 -2.47
N ALA A 73 10.40 -11.49 -2.48
CA ALA A 73 10.35 -10.68 -1.26
C ALA A 73 9.47 -9.43 -1.44
N ASP A 74 9.11 -8.81 -0.32
CA ASP A 74 8.45 -7.51 -0.30
C ASP A 74 9.37 -6.39 -0.80
N TYR A 75 8.82 -5.30 -1.33
CA TYR A 75 9.56 -4.10 -1.76
C TYR A 75 10.54 -3.58 -0.71
N ASN A 76 10.15 -3.65 0.57
CA ASN A 76 10.98 -3.18 1.67
C ASN A 76 12.35 -3.83 1.71
N TYR A 77 12.46 -5.12 1.34
CA TYR A 77 13.74 -5.82 1.35
C TYR A 77 14.78 -5.26 0.36
N VAL A 78 14.33 -4.56 -0.67
CA VAL A 78 15.21 -3.94 -1.68
C VAL A 78 15.27 -2.42 -1.52
N PHE A 79 14.12 -1.77 -1.29
CA PHE A 79 14.01 -0.31 -1.35
C PHE A 79 14.12 0.40 0.00
N GLU A 80 14.02 -0.30 1.13
CA GLU A 80 14.26 0.29 2.44
C GLU A 80 15.76 0.29 2.79
N PRO A 81 16.35 1.44 3.17
CA PRO A 81 17.79 1.55 3.44
C PRO A 81 18.33 0.61 4.52
N ALA A 82 17.47 0.23 5.49
CA ALA A 82 17.82 -0.67 6.59
C ALA A 82 17.42 -2.14 6.33
N ALA A 83 17.06 -2.49 5.11
CA ALA A 83 16.55 -3.81 4.80
C ALA A 83 17.59 -4.92 4.94
N ALA A 84 17.17 -6.03 5.55
CA ALA A 84 18.06 -7.17 5.82
C ALA A 84 18.71 -7.78 4.57
N LEU A 85 18.01 -7.83 3.43
CA LEU A 85 18.57 -8.36 2.18
C LEU A 85 19.75 -7.55 1.65
N ARG A 86 19.75 -6.22 1.80
CA ARG A 86 20.89 -5.38 1.39
C ARG A 86 22.16 -5.70 2.18
N HIS A 87 22.02 -6.05 3.45
CA HIS A 87 23.16 -6.47 4.27
C HIS A 87 23.68 -7.85 3.92
N LEU A 88 22.78 -8.76 3.46
CA LEU A 88 23.13 -10.13 3.09
C LEU A 88 23.80 -10.24 1.73
N THR A 89 23.33 -9.47 0.75
CA THR A 89 23.92 -9.43 -0.60
C THR A 89 25.22 -8.63 -0.66
N GLY A 90 25.78 -8.24 0.49
CA GLY A 90 26.97 -7.40 0.57
C GLY A 90 26.76 -6.00 0.02
N GLU A 91 25.50 -5.50 0.10
CA GLU A 91 25.07 -4.22 -0.46
C GLU A 91 25.21 -4.11 -1.99
N ASP A 92 25.49 -5.22 -2.67
CA ASP A 92 25.83 -5.22 -4.10
C ASP A 92 24.70 -5.83 -4.96
N LEU A 93 23.86 -4.96 -5.52
CA LEU A 93 22.85 -5.35 -6.50
C LEU A 93 23.40 -5.52 -7.92
N ARG A 94 24.73 -5.33 -8.15
CA ARG A 94 25.33 -5.33 -9.49
C ARG A 94 25.17 -6.64 -10.25
N GLU A 95 25.03 -7.75 -9.55
CA GLU A 95 24.77 -9.06 -10.16
C GLU A 95 23.28 -9.43 -10.15
N ALA A 96 22.44 -8.64 -9.50
CA ALA A 96 21.02 -8.92 -9.37
C ALA A 96 20.21 -8.37 -10.54
N ILE A 97 19.22 -9.15 -10.97
CA ILE A 97 18.13 -8.70 -11.84
C ILE A 97 16.90 -8.46 -10.96
N LEU A 98 16.41 -7.23 -10.93
CA LEU A 98 15.21 -6.88 -10.19
C LEU A 98 13.96 -7.08 -11.07
N LEU A 99 13.07 -7.96 -10.63
CA LEU A 99 11.73 -8.12 -11.20
C LEU A 99 10.73 -7.51 -10.22
N VAL A 100 10.19 -6.34 -10.57
CA VAL A 100 9.26 -5.61 -9.70
C VAL A 100 7.85 -5.81 -10.23
N ASP A 101 7.11 -6.68 -9.58
CA ASP A 101 5.70 -6.91 -9.90
C ASP A 101 4.82 -5.82 -9.29
N GLU A 102 3.68 -5.55 -9.91
CA GLU A 102 2.76 -4.46 -9.55
C GLU A 102 3.49 -3.12 -9.32
N ALA A 103 4.46 -2.83 -10.20
CA ALA A 103 5.39 -1.70 -10.06
C ALA A 103 4.71 -0.33 -9.99
N HIS A 104 3.42 -0.21 -10.36
CA HIS A 104 2.62 0.99 -10.16
C HIS A 104 2.46 1.38 -8.68
N ASN A 105 2.63 0.42 -7.75
CA ASN A 105 2.58 0.67 -6.30
C ASN A 105 3.91 1.24 -5.75
N LEU A 106 5.01 1.03 -6.45
CA LEU A 106 6.33 1.38 -5.96
C LEU A 106 6.51 2.88 -5.64
N PRO A 107 5.99 3.85 -6.42
CA PRO A 107 6.10 5.27 -6.09
C PRO A 107 5.46 5.62 -4.73
N ASP A 108 4.24 5.14 -4.48
CA ASP A 108 3.55 5.41 -3.21
C ASP A 108 4.19 4.63 -2.05
N ARG A 109 4.68 3.42 -2.30
CA ARG A 109 5.42 2.64 -1.29
C ARG A 109 6.74 3.30 -0.92
N ALA A 110 7.48 3.81 -1.90
CA ALA A 110 8.71 4.55 -1.64
C ALA A 110 8.43 5.84 -0.84
N ARG A 111 7.39 6.61 -1.20
CA ARG A 111 6.98 7.77 -0.38
C ARG A 111 6.73 7.37 1.07
N GLN A 112 6.03 6.26 1.34
CA GLN A 112 5.77 5.77 2.70
C GLN A 112 7.06 5.35 3.44
N ILE A 113 7.97 4.66 2.75
CA ILE A 113 9.26 4.24 3.30
C ILE A 113 10.07 5.47 3.74
N PHE A 114 10.12 6.50 2.91
CA PHE A 114 10.90 7.71 3.14
C PHE A 114 10.12 8.85 3.81
N SER A 115 8.94 8.58 4.39
CA SER A 115 8.15 9.55 5.16
C SER A 115 7.96 9.08 6.61
N PRO A 116 9.01 9.10 7.44
CA PRO A 116 8.89 8.75 8.84
C PRO A 116 8.17 9.85 9.63
N GLU A 117 7.52 9.45 10.72
CA GLU A 117 6.87 10.38 11.64
C GLU A 117 7.24 10.08 13.09
N ILE A 118 7.14 11.10 13.94
CA ILE A 118 7.29 11.05 15.39
C ILE A 118 5.97 11.52 15.98
N LEU A 119 5.37 10.67 16.83
CA LEU A 119 4.10 10.96 17.50
C LEU A 119 4.37 11.26 18.99
N GLU A 120 4.00 12.46 19.43
CA GLU A 120 4.16 12.86 20.84
C GLU A 120 3.40 11.94 21.80
N GLU A 121 2.25 11.40 21.38
CA GLU A 121 1.46 10.44 22.17
C GLU A 121 2.25 9.17 22.51
N GLU A 122 2.98 8.61 21.53
CA GLU A 122 3.81 7.41 21.74
C GLU A 122 4.97 7.71 22.70
N LEU A 123 5.62 8.87 22.54
CA LEU A 123 6.67 9.32 23.43
C LEU A 123 6.15 9.56 24.86
N ALA A 124 4.97 10.15 25.01
CA ALA A 124 4.34 10.36 26.31
C ALA A 124 3.99 9.03 27.01
N ASN A 125 3.54 8.04 26.24
CA ASN A 125 3.28 6.70 26.74
C ASN A 125 4.58 6.02 27.22
N LEU A 126 5.67 6.12 26.47
CA LEU A 126 6.98 5.61 26.88
C LEU A 126 7.50 6.35 28.13
N ARG A 127 7.44 7.69 28.15
CA ARG A 127 7.81 8.51 29.32
C ARG A 127 7.10 8.02 30.58
N ASN A 128 5.79 7.83 30.54
CA ASN A 128 5.01 7.39 31.68
C ASN A 128 5.43 5.99 32.18
N ARG A 129 5.83 5.09 31.28
CA ARG A 129 6.37 3.77 31.65
C ARG A 129 7.75 3.89 32.29
N LEU A 130 8.63 4.75 31.77
CA LEU A 130 9.99 4.94 32.28
C LEU A 130 10.00 5.59 33.66
N LEU A 131 9.08 6.50 33.97
CA LEU A 131 8.94 7.12 35.31
C LEU A 131 8.68 6.09 36.41
N LEU A 132 8.17 4.91 36.09
CA LEU A 132 7.92 3.82 37.02
C LEU A 132 9.13 2.88 37.19
N GLN A 133 10.18 3.05 36.39
CA GLN A 133 11.37 2.21 36.43
C GLN A 133 12.47 2.85 37.29
N PRO A 134 13.01 2.15 38.28
CA PRO A 134 14.11 2.66 39.09
C PRO A 134 15.46 2.49 38.37
N GLY A 135 16.40 3.40 38.70
CA GLY A 135 17.81 3.29 38.32
C GLY A 135 18.23 4.27 37.21
N ASP A 136 19.52 4.59 37.24
CA ASP A 136 20.15 5.64 36.42
C ASP A 136 19.97 5.39 34.91
N LEU A 137 20.00 4.12 34.50
CA LEU A 137 19.77 3.76 33.08
C LEU A 137 18.43 4.27 32.58
N PHE A 138 17.35 4.06 33.34
CA PHE A 138 16.02 4.49 32.93
C PHE A 138 15.84 6.00 33.03
N GLN A 139 16.55 6.67 33.92
CA GLN A 139 16.60 8.14 33.97
C GLN A 139 17.31 8.71 32.74
N ASP A 140 18.41 8.10 32.30
CA ASP A 140 19.12 8.51 31.09
C ASP A 140 18.28 8.30 29.83
N ILE A 141 17.54 7.18 29.73
CA ILE A 141 16.60 6.92 28.65
C ILE A 141 15.43 7.92 28.69
N LEU A 142 14.88 8.18 29.88
CA LEU A 142 13.81 9.15 30.09
C LEU A 142 14.22 10.54 29.60
N ALA A 143 15.44 10.99 29.92
CA ALA A 143 15.95 12.28 29.46
C ALA A 143 15.93 12.36 27.90
N SER A 144 16.37 11.31 27.19
CA SER A 144 16.32 11.30 25.71
C SER A 144 14.89 11.33 25.15
N VAL A 145 13.95 10.68 25.83
CA VAL A 145 12.52 10.74 25.44
C VAL A 145 11.96 12.13 25.67
N GLU A 146 12.29 12.78 26.79
CA GLU A 146 11.89 14.15 27.10
C GLU A 146 12.50 15.16 26.13
N ASP A 147 13.76 14.99 25.74
CA ASP A 147 14.41 15.80 24.70
C ASP A 147 13.66 15.70 23.37
N LEU A 148 13.27 14.50 22.95
CA LEU A 148 12.51 14.33 21.71
C LEU A 148 11.09 14.93 21.83
N ILE A 149 10.43 14.81 22.98
CA ILE A 149 9.15 15.49 23.25
C ILE A 149 9.32 17.00 23.14
N ALA A 150 10.39 17.55 23.70
CA ALA A 150 10.69 18.98 23.64
C ALA A 150 10.94 19.46 22.19
N ILE A 151 11.66 18.68 21.38
CA ILE A 151 11.88 18.96 19.96
C ILE A 151 10.54 19.01 19.22
N VAL A 152 9.67 18.01 19.41
CA VAL A 152 8.35 17.97 18.78
C VAL A 152 7.47 19.13 19.25
N GLY A 153 7.49 19.45 20.55
CA GLY A 153 6.76 20.56 21.14
C GLY A 153 7.22 21.93 20.62
N THR A 154 8.55 22.13 20.48
CA THR A 154 9.12 23.35 19.89
C THR A 154 8.69 23.49 18.43
N SER A 155 8.77 22.41 17.65
CA SER A 155 8.28 22.38 16.26
C SER A 155 6.78 22.72 16.19
N ALA A 156 5.96 22.21 17.11
CA ALA A 156 4.53 22.52 17.15
C ALA A 156 4.23 23.98 17.58
N ALA A 157 5.16 24.65 18.22
CA ALA A 157 5.04 26.07 18.55
C ALA A 157 5.25 26.98 17.31
N GLU A 158 5.87 26.46 16.25
CA GLU A 158 6.03 27.19 14.98
C GLU A 158 4.73 27.23 14.14
N LEU A 159 3.68 26.47 14.52
CA LEU A 159 2.40 26.51 13.82
C LEU A 159 1.80 27.91 13.84
N PRO A 160 1.39 28.45 12.67
CA PRO A 160 0.67 29.71 12.61
C PRO A 160 -0.60 29.70 13.46
N GLU A 161 -0.98 30.88 13.97
CA GLU A 161 -2.18 30.99 14.81
C GLU A 161 -3.43 30.53 14.06
N GLY A 162 -4.16 29.58 14.64
CA GLY A 162 -5.40 29.01 14.07
C GLY A 162 -5.16 27.86 13.09
N GLU A 163 -3.93 27.53 12.74
CA GLU A 163 -3.62 26.36 11.90
C GLU A 163 -3.34 25.12 12.75
N ALA A 164 -3.83 23.98 12.28
CA ALA A 164 -3.58 22.70 12.93
C ALA A 164 -2.42 21.93 12.29
N ILE A 165 -1.99 22.30 11.08
CA ILE A 165 -0.93 21.64 10.32
C ILE A 165 -0.21 22.66 9.45
N ALA A 166 1.12 22.60 9.39
CA ALA A 166 1.94 23.46 8.53
C ALA A 166 3.26 22.79 8.13
N GLU A 167 3.89 23.31 7.07
CA GLU A 167 5.28 23.04 6.72
C GLU A 167 6.20 23.85 7.64
N ILE A 168 7.30 23.24 8.07
CA ILE A 168 8.33 23.88 8.89
C ILE A 168 9.72 23.47 8.39
N GLU A 169 10.75 24.19 8.85
CA GLU A 169 12.13 23.70 8.69
C GLU A 169 12.36 22.50 9.63
N PRO A 170 12.98 21.42 9.14
CA PRO A 170 13.22 20.25 9.98
C PRO A 170 14.20 20.56 11.12
N PRO A 171 13.95 20.11 12.36
CA PRO A 171 14.84 20.30 13.51
C PRO A 171 16.07 19.37 13.41
N ARG A 172 16.88 19.58 12.35
CA ARG A 172 17.92 18.65 11.90
C ARG A 172 19.02 18.44 12.94
N GLU A 173 19.58 19.55 13.46
CA GLU A 173 20.70 19.47 14.40
C GLU A 173 20.28 18.75 15.68
N ALA A 174 19.16 19.15 16.28
CA ALA A 174 18.66 18.56 17.52
C ALA A 174 18.38 17.04 17.40
N ILE A 175 17.78 16.61 16.28
CA ILE A 175 17.51 15.17 16.04
C ILE A 175 18.81 14.38 15.86
N LEU A 176 19.78 14.90 15.09
CA LEU A 176 21.05 14.21 14.86
C LEU A 176 21.92 14.14 16.12
N GLU A 177 21.95 15.20 16.93
CA GLU A 177 22.63 15.21 18.23
C GLU A 177 22.01 14.19 19.20
N LEU A 178 20.68 14.19 19.31
CA LEU A 178 19.95 13.22 20.14
C LEU A 178 20.23 11.77 19.69
N ARG A 179 20.28 11.52 18.39
CA ARG A 179 20.59 10.19 17.85
C ARG A 179 21.99 9.71 18.28
N VAL A 180 22.99 10.60 18.21
CA VAL A 180 24.37 10.26 18.62
C VAL A 180 24.44 9.94 20.12
N ASP A 181 23.80 10.76 20.96
CA ASP A 181 23.73 10.55 22.40
C ASP A 181 22.98 9.26 22.78
N TRP A 182 21.96 8.92 22.00
CA TRP A 182 21.13 7.74 22.20
C TRP A 182 21.89 6.41 22.04
N GLU A 183 22.88 6.32 21.14
CA GLU A 183 23.60 5.06 20.84
C GLU A 183 24.21 4.42 22.09
N ALA A 184 24.87 5.21 22.93
CA ALA A 184 25.46 4.70 24.18
C ALA A 184 24.40 4.21 25.18
N LYS A 185 23.27 4.92 25.26
CA LYS A 185 22.15 4.55 26.13
C LYS A 185 21.47 3.26 25.67
N LEU A 186 21.30 3.08 24.36
CA LEU A 186 20.79 1.84 23.79
C LEU A 186 21.68 0.64 24.12
N MET A 187 23.00 0.77 23.97
CA MET A 187 23.93 -0.32 24.29
C MET A 187 23.84 -0.73 25.76
N ARG A 188 23.71 0.23 26.67
CA ARG A 188 23.49 -0.02 28.11
C ARG A 188 22.14 -0.70 28.36
N TYR A 189 21.09 -0.31 27.65
CA TYR A 189 19.76 -0.92 27.74
C TYR A 189 19.78 -2.38 27.26
N LEU A 190 20.42 -2.66 26.12
CA LEU A 190 20.55 -4.02 25.61
C LEU A 190 21.35 -4.91 26.56
N ALA A 191 22.42 -4.40 27.16
CA ALA A 191 23.18 -5.10 28.19
C ALA A 191 22.32 -5.41 29.43
N TRP A 192 21.56 -4.42 29.92
CA TRP A 192 20.63 -4.60 31.03
C TRP A 192 19.55 -5.65 30.73
N LYS A 193 18.97 -5.62 29.52
CA LYS A 193 17.99 -6.66 29.09
C LYS A 193 18.60 -8.05 29.14
N ARG A 194 19.84 -8.20 28.70
CA ARG A 194 20.57 -9.47 28.74
C ARG A 194 20.79 -9.94 30.18
N GLU A 195 21.25 -9.07 31.08
CA GLU A 195 21.51 -9.40 32.48
C GLU A 195 20.23 -9.78 33.24
N THR A 196 19.16 -9.04 33.02
CA THR A 196 17.87 -9.28 33.70
C THR A 196 17.03 -10.36 33.06
N ARG A 197 17.41 -10.89 31.91
CA ARG A 197 16.66 -11.86 31.11
C ARG A 197 15.22 -11.41 30.80
N LEU A 198 15.02 -10.09 30.66
CA LEU A 198 13.69 -9.54 30.39
C LEU A 198 13.37 -9.62 28.90
N ALA A 199 12.38 -10.45 28.58
CA ALA A 199 11.79 -10.50 27.24
C ALA A 199 10.52 -9.66 27.21
N LEU A 200 10.52 -8.58 26.44
CA LEU A 200 9.33 -7.78 26.15
C LEU A 200 8.92 -8.08 24.69
N VAL A 201 7.68 -8.47 24.49
CA VAL A 201 7.11 -8.68 23.15
C VAL A 201 6.97 -7.35 22.43
N ASP A 202 6.46 -6.37 23.15
CA ASP A 202 6.36 -4.97 22.70
C ASP A 202 7.33 -4.16 23.58
N ASP A 203 8.46 -3.78 23.02
CA ASP A 203 9.50 -3.05 23.70
C ASP A 203 9.50 -1.59 23.28
N PRO A 204 8.85 -0.70 24.04
CA PRO A 204 8.71 0.69 23.64
C PRO A 204 10.02 1.47 23.61
N VAL A 205 11.08 0.97 24.27
CA VAL A 205 12.43 1.56 24.16
C VAL A 205 13.06 1.22 22.80
N LEU A 206 12.84 0.01 22.29
CA LEU A 206 13.25 -0.34 20.93
C LEU A 206 12.40 0.36 19.88
N ASP A 207 11.10 0.51 20.11
CA ASP A 207 10.23 1.28 19.21
C ASP A 207 10.70 2.74 19.10
N PHE A 208 11.07 3.36 20.22
CA PHE A 208 11.70 4.69 20.24
C PHE A 208 13.01 4.71 19.44
N HIS A 209 13.87 3.70 19.62
CA HIS A 209 15.11 3.58 18.85
C HIS A 209 14.85 3.54 17.35
N TYR A 210 13.96 2.65 16.89
CA TYR A 210 13.65 2.52 15.46
C TYR A 210 13.01 3.78 14.88
N THR A 211 12.13 4.43 15.63
CA THR A 211 11.52 5.71 15.24
C THR A 211 12.59 6.79 15.05
N LEU A 212 13.48 6.98 16.03
CA LEU A 212 14.56 7.97 15.98
C LEU A 212 15.55 7.66 14.84
N GLN A 213 15.97 6.39 14.69
CA GLN A 213 16.89 5.98 13.62
C GLN A 213 16.31 6.22 12.24
N ARG A 214 15.06 5.81 12.02
CA ARG A 214 14.39 5.98 10.73
C ARG A 214 14.21 7.45 10.38
N PHE A 215 13.80 8.27 11.34
CA PHE A 215 13.66 9.72 11.16
C PHE A 215 15.01 10.36 10.83
N ALA A 216 16.05 10.07 11.59
CA ALA A 216 17.39 10.60 11.38
C ALA A 216 18.01 10.12 10.04
N ALA A 217 17.77 8.87 9.63
CA ALA A 217 18.24 8.35 8.36
C ALA A 217 17.64 9.14 7.18
N VAL A 218 16.32 9.37 7.16
CA VAL A 218 15.69 10.18 6.12
C VAL A 218 16.13 11.64 6.21
N LEU A 219 16.30 12.17 7.41
CA LEU A 219 16.79 13.53 7.61
C LEU A 219 18.22 13.73 7.05
N SER A 220 19.06 12.68 7.06
CA SER A 220 20.41 12.74 6.47
C SER A 220 20.41 12.93 4.95
N ILE A 221 19.38 12.43 4.27
CA ILE A 221 19.17 12.54 2.82
C ILE A 221 18.15 13.61 2.44
N PHE A 222 17.65 14.38 3.41
CA PHE A 222 16.64 15.42 3.19
C PHE A 222 17.13 16.45 2.18
N GLY A 223 16.28 16.79 1.20
CA GLY A 223 16.58 17.72 0.12
C GLY A 223 15.29 18.32 -0.46
N PRO A 224 15.35 18.96 -1.64
CA PRO A 224 14.23 19.71 -2.21
C PRO A 224 13.02 18.84 -2.63
N ASP A 225 13.17 17.55 -2.62
CA ASP A 225 12.15 16.52 -2.85
C ASP A 225 11.48 16.02 -1.57
N PHE A 226 11.79 16.64 -0.43
CA PHE A 226 11.17 16.41 0.87
C PHE A 226 10.64 17.71 1.46
N THR A 227 9.69 17.58 2.37
CA THR A 227 9.29 18.66 3.28
C THR A 227 9.10 18.12 4.70
N CYS A 228 9.18 19.00 5.69
CA CYS A 228 8.87 18.67 7.08
C CYS A 228 7.52 19.27 7.46
N VAL A 229 6.69 18.49 8.10
CA VAL A 229 5.33 18.87 8.49
C VAL A 229 5.16 18.67 9.98
N VAL A 230 4.57 19.66 10.64
CA VAL A 230 4.09 19.53 12.00
C VAL A 230 2.56 19.64 12.03
N GLU A 231 1.92 18.78 12.83
CA GLU A 231 0.47 18.74 12.97
C GLU A 231 0.09 18.67 14.45
N ARG A 232 -0.83 19.53 14.88
CA ARG A 232 -1.44 19.47 16.22
C ARG A 232 -2.64 18.54 16.19
N ARG A 233 -2.63 17.52 17.03
CA ARG A 233 -3.70 16.52 17.18
C ARG A 233 -4.29 16.58 18.58
N PRO A 234 -5.48 16.03 18.83
CA PRO A 234 -6.06 15.96 20.17
C PRO A 234 -5.19 15.22 21.19
N SER A 235 -4.40 14.25 20.75
CA SER A 235 -3.51 13.42 21.59
C SER A 235 -2.07 13.94 21.70
N GLY A 236 -1.75 15.10 21.13
CA GLY A 236 -0.40 15.67 21.08
C GLY A 236 -0.01 16.11 19.68
N ALA A 237 1.26 16.43 19.47
CA ALA A 237 1.77 16.84 18.18
C ALA A 237 2.33 15.65 17.36
N ARG A 238 2.32 15.78 16.05
CA ARG A 238 3.01 14.93 15.08
C ARG A 238 4.07 15.75 14.36
N LEU A 239 5.29 15.25 14.31
CA LEU A 239 6.36 15.76 13.46
C LEU A 239 6.64 14.72 12.38
N GLY A 240 6.53 15.06 11.09
CA GLY A 240 6.70 14.15 9.97
C GLY A 240 7.62 14.70 8.90
N LEU A 241 8.47 13.83 8.33
CA LEU A 241 9.13 14.10 7.06
C LEU A 241 8.23 13.54 5.95
N VAL A 242 8.06 14.28 4.87
CA VAL A 242 7.21 13.88 3.74
C VAL A 242 8.08 13.83 2.48
N CYS A 243 8.24 12.65 1.91
CA CYS A 243 8.85 12.45 0.61
C CYS A 243 7.84 12.83 -0.48
N LEU A 244 8.08 13.93 -1.18
CA LEU A 244 7.23 14.42 -2.27
C LEU A 244 7.56 13.70 -3.59
N ASP A 245 8.86 13.48 -3.84
CA ASP A 245 9.34 12.84 -5.07
C ASP A 245 10.37 11.74 -4.73
N PRO A 246 10.02 10.46 -4.89
CA PRO A 246 10.93 9.37 -4.56
C PRO A 246 12.01 9.12 -5.63
N ALA A 247 11.98 9.82 -6.76
CA ALA A 247 12.90 9.60 -7.88
C ALA A 247 14.36 9.62 -7.46
N ARG A 248 14.78 10.61 -6.62
CA ARG A 248 16.17 10.76 -6.19
C ARG A 248 16.65 9.63 -5.29
N VAL A 249 15.77 9.05 -4.49
CA VAL A 249 16.12 7.96 -3.58
C VAL A 249 16.03 6.58 -4.24
N LEU A 250 15.20 6.43 -5.28
CA LEU A 250 15.05 5.20 -6.05
C LEU A 250 16.11 5.05 -7.16
N ALA A 251 16.48 6.15 -7.82
CA ALA A 251 17.43 6.12 -8.95
C ALA A 251 18.75 5.39 -8.65
N PRO A 252 19.43 5.59 -7.50
CA PRO A 252 20.64 4.86 -7.16
C PRO A 252 20.42 3.35 -7.08
N ILE A 253 19.29 2.90 -6.52
CA ILE A 253 18.97 1.47 -6.36
C ILE A 253 18.81 0.80 -7.72
N PHE A 254 18.09 1.44 -8.64
CA PHE A 254 17.99 0.96 -10.01
C PHE A 254 19.32 1.03 -10.77
N GLY A 255 20.15 2.04 -10.47
CA GLY A 255 21.47 2.20 -11.06
C GLY A 255 22.48 1.15 -10.61
N GLU A 256 22.33 0.61 -9.41
CA GLU A 256 23.14 -0.47 -8.88
C GLU A 256 22.80 -1.84 -9.50
N ALA A 257 21.51 -2.11 -9.77
CA ALA A 257 21.10 -3.39 -10.31
C ALA A 257 21.66 -3.65 -11.72
N SER A 258 22.01 -4.92 -12.01
CA SER A 258 22.44 -5.35 -13.34
C SER A 258 21.38 -5.01 -14.40
N SER A 259 20.13 -5.29 -14.10
CA SER A 259 18.98 -4.85 -14.87
C SER A 259 17.71 -4.84 -14.02
N THR A 260 16.70 -4.11 -14.48
CA THR A 260 15.39 -4.05 -13.80
C THR A 260 14.27 -4.22 -14.80
N VAL A 261 13.31 -5.07 -14.47
CA VAL A 261 12.06 -5.23 -15.22
C VAL A 261 10.91 -4.83 -14.30
N LEU A 262 10.16 -3.82 -14.71
CA LEU A 262 8.98 -3.34 -14.00
C LEU A 262 7.73 -3.88 -14.72
N LEU A 263 6.90 -4.59 -13.99
CA LEU A 263 5.70 -5.26 -14.49
C LEU A 263 4.46 -4.68 -13.85
N SER A 264 3.45 -4.35 -14.64
CA SER A 264 2.10 -4.06 -14.15
C SER A 264 1.13 -3.90 -15.31
N ALA A 265 -0.14 -4.16 -15.07
CA ALA A 265 -1.22 -3.85 -16.00
C ALA A 265 -1.50 -2.34 -16.14
N THR A 266 -0.93 -1.50 -15.27
CA THR A 266 -1.29 -0.06 -15.14
C THR A 266 -0.09 0.89 -15.14
N LEU A 267 1.01 0.55 -15.82
CA LEU A 267 2.17 1.44 -16.01
C LEU A 267 1.95 2.45 -17.14
N SER A 268 0.84 3.16 -17.10
CA SER A 268 0.49 4.16 -18.11
C SER A 268 0.22 5.53 -17.48
N PRO A 269 0.73 6.65 -18.03
CA PRO A 269 1.69 6.69 -19.15
C PRO A 269 3.11 6.32 -18.70
N PRO A 270 3.90 5.61 -19.54
CA PRO A 270 5.25 5.16 -19.17
C PRO A 270 6.20 6.28 -18.77
N GLU A 271 6.07 7.45 -19.38
CA GLU A 271 6.91 8.63 -19.11
C GLU A 271 6.72 9.13 -17.67
N ALA A 272 5.49 9.18 -17.18
CA ALA A 272 5.19 9.61 -15.82
C ALA A 272 5.76 8.61 -14.80
N ILE A 273 5.60 7.32 -15.04
CA ILE A 273 6.17 6.26 -14.18
C ILE A 273 7.69 6.31 -14.17
N ARG A 274 8.32 6.42 -15.34
CA ARG A 274 9.76 6.57 -15.47
C ARG A 274 10.27 7.78 -14.69
N ARG A 275 9.58 8.92 -14.80
CA ARG A 275 9.91 10.17 -14.11
C ARG A 275 9.89 10.00 -12.59
N VAL A 276 8.80 9.45 -12.04
CA VAL A 276 8.61 9.31 -10.58
C VAL A 276 9.52 8.23 -9.98
N LEU A 277 9.93 7.24 -10.77
CA LEU A 277 10.89 6.22 -10.33
C LEU A 277 12.36 6.64 -10.53
N GLY A 278 12.62 7.80 -11.14
CA GLY A 278 13.99 8.29 -11.39
C GLY A 278 14.76 7.48 -12.42
N LEU A 279 14.06 6.84 -13.37
CA LEU A 279 14.69 6.02 -14.40
C LEU A 279 15.21 6.89 -15.56
N GLU A 280 16.45 6.64 -15.98
CA GLU A 280 17.06 7.36 -17.09
C GLU A 280 16.41 7.00 -18.43
N ALA A 281 15.96 8.01 -19.19
CA ALA A 281 15.29 7.81 -20.48
C ALA A 281 16.14 7.02 -21.49
N ALA A 282 17.44 7.29 -21.53
CA ALA A 282 18.36 6.64 -22.47
C ALA A 282 18.61 5.15 -22.18
N ARG A 283 18.32 4.71 -20.94
CA ARG A 283 18.53 3.33 -20.46
C ARG A 283 17.23 2.56 -20.25
N THR A 284 16.07 3.17 -20.52
CA THR A 284 14.77 2.59 -20.23
C THR A 284 13.96 2.41 -21.52
N ALA A 285 13.48 1.20 -21.76
CA ALA A 285 12.51 0.90 -22.80
C ALA A 285 11.16 0.56 -22.19
N ALA A 286 10.07 0.99 -22.83
CA ALA A 286 8.71 0.62 -22.45
C ALA A 286 8.11 -0.30 -23.51
N ILE A 287 7.47 -1.38 -23.08
CA ILE A 287 6.77 -2.35 -23.94
C ILE A 287 5.33 -2.43 -23.47
N SER A 288 4.38 -2.24 -24.38
CA SER A 288 2.97 -2.49 -24.12
C SER A 288 2.57 -3.77 -24.85
N LEU A 289 2.08 -4.74 -24.12
CA LEU A 289 1.58 -6.00 -24.66
C LEU A 289 0.05 -5.94 -24.77
N PRO A 290 -0.56 -6.50 -25.81
CA PRO A 290 -2.01 -6.60 -25.89
C PRO A 290 -2.54 -7.52 -24.78
N PRO A 291 -3.78 -7.31 -24.30
CA PRO A 291 -4.39 -8.21 -23.34
C PRO A 291 -4.49 -9.63 -23.93
N PRO A 292 -4.22 -10.68 -23.12
CA PRO A 292 -4.23 -12.07 -23.59
C PRO A 292 -5.66 -12.61 -23.78
N PHE A 293 -6.68 -11.89 -23.30
CA PHE A 293 -8.07 -12.34 -23.31
C PHE A 293 -8.85 -11.77 -24.49
N PRO A 294 -9.83 -12.54 -25.06
CA PRO A 294 -10.65 -12.09 -26.18
C PRO A 294 -11.40 -10.80 -25.84
N PRO A 295 -11.29 -9.73 -26.66
CA PRO A 295 -11.95 -8.45 -26.37
C PRO A 295 -13.49 -8.56 -26.38
N GLU A 296 -14.05 -9.51 -27.11
CA GLU A 296 -15.49 -9.80 -27.14
C GLU A 296 -16.06 -10.33 -25.83
N ASN A 297 -15.21 -10.86 -24.96
CA ASN A 297 -15.59 -11.35 -23.63
C ASN A 297 -15.86 -10.23 -22.63
N ARG A 298 -15.53 -8.99 -22.96
CA ARG A 298 -15.85 -7.84 -22.11
C ARG A 298 -16.65 -6.80 -22.88
N LYS A 299 -17.61 -6.20 -22.19
CA LYS A 299 -18.29 -4.98 -22.64
C LYS A 299 -17.88 -3.83 -21.75
N VAL A 300 -17.20 -2.84 -22.31
CA VAL A 300 -16.89 -1.59 -21.60
C VAL A 300 -17.90 -0.53 -21.98
N MET A 301 -18.42 0.21 -21.00
CA MET A 301 -19.36 1.32 -21.24
C MET A 301 -19.13 2.49 -20.27
N ILE A 302 -19.42 3.70 -20.75
CA ILE A 302 -19.43 4.93 -19.95
C ILE A 302 -20.85 5.46 -19.88
N VAL A 303 -21.34 5.74 -18.66
CA VAL A 303 -22.67 6.30 -18.40
C VAL A 303 -22.53 7.80 -18.08
N PRO A 304 -22.57 8.70 -19.10
CA PRO A 304 -22.26 10.12 -18.93
C PRO A 304 -23.40 10.93 -18.30
N SER A 305 -24.57 10.30 -18.13
CA SER A 305 -25.74 10.96 -17.52
C SER A 305 -25.59 11.22 -16.03
N VAL A 306 -24.49 10.78 -15.40
CA VAL A 306 -24.18 10.94 -13.97
C VAL A 306 -23.04 11.94 -13.77
N ARG A 307 -23.21 12.85 -12.79
CA ARG A 307 -22.16 13.79 -12.36
C ARG A 307 -21.85 13.56 -10.89
N THR A 308 -20.58 13.27 -10.59
CA THR A 308 -20.13 12.87 -9.25
C THR A 308 -19.23 13.91 -8.57
N THR A 309 -19.08 15.11 -9.15
CA THR A 309 -18.33 16.21 -8.51
C THR A 309 -18.99 16.60 -7.18
N TYR A 310 -18.21 17.15 -6.26
CA TYR A 310 -18.68 17.54 -4.92
C TYR A 310 -19.97 18.37 -4.95
N LYS A 311 -20.09 19.32 -5.88
CA LYS A 311 -21.26 20.20 -6.04
C LYS A 311 -22.48 19.50 -6.67
N ALA A 312 -22.28 18.41 -7.41
CA ALA A 312 -23.34 17.77 -8.19
C ALA A 312 -23.81 16.43 -7.60
N ARG A 313 -23.00 15.74 -6.80
CA ARG A 313 -23.22 14.37 -6.35
C ARG A 313 -24.53 14.16 -5.61
N ASP A 314 -24.91 15.11 -4.74
CA ASP A 314 -26.12 14.96 -3.90
C ASP A 314 -27.40 14.87 -4.75
N LYS A 315 -27.43 15.56 -5.90
CA LYS A 315 -28.54 15.50 -6.86
C LYS A 315 -28.54 14.24 -7.72
N ASN A 316 -27.43 13.47 -7.69
CA ASN A 316 -27.27 12.30 -8.53
C ASN A 316 -27.38 10.97 -7.78
N TYR A 317 -27.40 10.95 -6.44
CA TYR A 317 -27.46 9.69 -5.67
C TYR A 317 -28.66 8.81 -6.06
N GLY A 318 -29.88 9.38 -6.14
CA GLY A 318 -31.08 8.64 -6.56
C GLY A 318 -31.01 8.13 -7.99
N ARG A 319 -30.44 8.93 -8.91
CA ARG A 319 -30.22 8.50 -10.30
C ARG A 319 -29.23 7.35 -10.39
N ILE A 320 -28.12 7.42 -9.64
CA ILE A 320 -27.14 6.35 -9.57
C ILE A 320 -27.81 5.07 -9.05
N ALA A 321 -28.56 5.17 -7.94
CA ALA A 321 -29.26 4.03 -7.37
C ALA A 321 -30.25 3.39 -8.35
N GLY A 322 -31.03 4.18 -9.07
CA GLY A 322 -31.93 3.69 -10.10
C GLY A 322 -31.22 2.96 -11.24
N LEU A 323 -30.15 3.56 -11.78
CA LEU A 323 -29.35 2.93 -12.84
C LEU A 323 -28.69 1.63 -12.39
N LEU A 324 -28.16 1.56 -11.17
CA LEU A 324 -27.58 0.35 -10.60
C LEU A 324 -28.61 -0.79 -10.48
N ALA A 325 -29.82 -0.48 -10.03
CA ALA A 325 -30.91 -1.45 -9.96
C ALA A 325 -31.31 -1.98 -11.35
N GLU A 326 -31.49 -1.08 -12.34
CA GLU A 326 -31.84 -1.44 -13.71
C GLU A 326 -30.73 -2.31 -14.36
N MET A 327 -29.47 -1.99 -14.14
CA MET A 327 -28.32 -2.71 -14.66
C MET A 327 -28.24 -4.11 -14.06
N SER A 328 -28.34 -4.23 -12.74
CA SER A 328 -28.28 -5.53 -12.06
C SER A 328 -29.47 -6.43 -12.42
N ASP A 329 -30.67 -5.89 -12.48
CA ASP A 329 -31.88 -6.63 -12.92
C ASP A 329 -31.81 -7.08 -14.39
N ALA A 330 -30.88 -6.54 -15.18
CA ALA A 330 -30.72 -6.86 -16.59
C ALA A 330 -30.08 -8.25 -16.85
N HIS A 331 -29.26 -8.77 -15.92
CA HIS A 331 -28.54 -10.04 -16.11
C HIS A 331 -28.61 -11.01 -14.93
N GLY A 332 -28.87 -10.54 -13.69
CA GLY A 332 -29.06 -11.39 -12.53
C GLY A 332 -27.78 -12.06 -11.99
N GLY A 333 -26.60 -11.54 -12.31
CA GLY A 333 -25.31 -11.98 -11.80
C GLY A 333 -24.83 -11.18 -10.59
N ASN A 334 -23.57 -11.39 -10.18
CA ASN A 334 -22.96 -10.60 -9.12
C ASN A 334 -22.23 -9.38 -9.67
N ASP A 335 -22.55 -8.22 -9.13
CA ASP A 335 -21.95 -6.93 -9.49
C ASP A 335 -21.13 -6.36 -8.34
N LEU A 336 -19.89 -5.99 -8.62
CA LEU A 336 -19.06 -5.18 -7.73
C LEU A 336 -19.23 -3.70 -8.10
N VAL A 337 -19.77 -2.91 -7.18
CA VAL A 337 -19.97 -1.47 -7.37
C VAL A 337 -19.04 -0.69 -6.47
N LEU A 338 -18.15 0.09 -7.06
CA LEU A 338 -17.10 0.81 -6.37
C LEU A 338 -17.40 2.32 -6.27
N PHE A 339 -17.39 2.82 -5.07
CA PHE A 339 -17.69 4.21 -4.73
C PHE A 339 -16.44 4.97 -4.24
N PRO A 340 -16.38 6.30 -4.40
CA PRO A 340 -15.21 7.09 -3.97
C PRO A 340 -15.07 7.24 -2.46
N SER A 341 -16.09 6.92 -1.66
CA SER A 341 -16.06 6.98 -0.20
C SER A 341 -17.24 6.26 0.45
N TYR A 342 -17.10 5.86 1.71
CA TYR A 342 -18.19 5.28 2.52
C TYR A 342 -19.42 6.18 2.60
N ARG A 343 -19.23 7.51 2.74
CA ARG A 343 -20.35 8.45 2.75
C ARG A 343 -21.13 8.42 1.44
N PHE A 344 -20.45 8.40 0.30
CA PHE A 344 -21.09 8.33 -1.01
C PHE A 344 -21.88 7.01 -1.17
N LEU A 345 -21.22 5.90 -0.86
CA LEU A 345 -21.79 4.56 -0.87
C LEU A 345 -23.07 4.48 -0.03
N THR A 346 -23.02 4.95 1.22
CA THR A 346 -24.17 4.95 2.14
C THR A 346 -25.34 5.76 1.59
N GLN A 347 -25.09 6.94 1.00
CA GLN A 347 -26.15 7.79 0.44
C GLN A 347 -26.84 7.11 -0.76
N VAL A 348 -26.08 6.41 -1.63
CA VAL A 348 -26.67 5.66 -2.74
C VAL A 348 -27.43 4.44 -2.24
N ALA A 349 -26.87 3.70 -1.27
CA ALA A 349 -27.53 2.51 -0.69
C ALA A 349 -28.89 2.84 -0.05
N LEU A 350 -29.01 3.98 0.63
CA LEU A 350 -30.27 4.44 1.23
C LEU A 350 -31.36 4.78 0.19
N LEU A 351 -30.96 5.08 -1.04
CA LEU A 351 -31.87 5.46 -2.12
C LEU A 351 -32.10 4.35 -3.15
N MET A 352 -31.59 3.12 -2.87
CA MET A 352 -31.79 1.98 -3.75
C MET A 352 -33.29 1.64 -3.88
N PRO A 353 -33.84 1.61 -5.10
CA PRO A 353 -35.18 1.10 -5.31
C PRO A 353 -35.23 -0.42 -5.10
N PRO A 354 -36.42 -1.02 -4.98
CA PRO A 354 -36.58 -2.47 -4.99
C PRO A 354 -35.91 -3.08 -6.24
N THR A 355 -35.09 -4.10 -6.05
CA THR A 355 -34.39 -4.86 -7.09
C THR A 355 -34.46 -6.35 -6.76
N ARG A 356 -34.28 -7.21 -7.77
CA ARG A 356 -34.19 -8.67 -7.59
C ARG A 356 -32.89 -9.09 -6.89
N SER A 357 -31.86 -8.26 -7.01
CA SER A 357 -30.52 -8.55 -6.50
C SER A 357 -30.46 -8.30 -5.00
N ARG A 358 -29.68 -9.14 -4.30
CA ARG A 358 -29.36 -8.94 -2.91
C ARG A 358 -28.33 -7.82 -2.77
N LEU A 359 -28.64 -6.78 -2.00
CA LEU A 359 -27.69 -5.69 -1.71
C LEU A 359 -26.81 -6.06 -0.52
N LEU A 360 -25.50 -6.08 -0.73
CA LEU A 360 -24.46 -6.18 0.29
C LEU A 360 -23.67 -4.87 0.34
N VAL A 361 -23.44 -4.36 1.53
CA VAL A 361 -22.84 -3.03 1.73
C VAL A 361 -21.60 -3.15 2.62
N GLN A 362 -20.44 -2.76 2.10
CA GLN A 362 -19.23 -2.65 2.89
C GLN A 362 -19.37 -1.56 3.93
N ARG A 363 -19.06 -1.88 5.19
CA ARG A 363 -18.93 -0.92 6.29
C ARG A 363 -17.46 -0.74 6.66
N SER A 364 -17.12 0.41 7.26
CA SER A 364 -15.75 0.71 7.68
C SER A 364 -15.28 -0.11 8.89
N ASP A 365 -16.21 -0.61 9.69
CA ASP A 365 -16.01 -1.33 10.95
C ASP A 365 -16.07 -2.86 10.84
N LEU A 366 -16.14 -3.42 9.62
CA LEU A 366 -16.18 -4.86 9.41
C LEU A 366 -14.92 -5.55 9.95
N THR A 367 -15.11 -6.59 10.75
CA THR A 367 -14.05 -7.51 11.17
C THR A 367 -13.53 -8.35 9.99
N SER A 368 -12.35 -8.96 10.11
CA SER A 368 -11.82 -9.86 9.09
C SER A 368 -12.76 -11.05 8.80
N PHE A 369 -13.45 -11.56 9.82
CA PHE A 369 -14.42 -12.64 9.68
C PHE A 369 -15.66 -12.19 8.88
N GLU A 370 -16.24 -11.02 9.18
CA GLU A 370 -17.39 -10.49 8.44
C GLU A 370 -17.04 -10.19 6.99
N ARG A 371 -15.81 -9.73 6.72
CA ARG A 371 -15.29 -9.54 5.35
C ARG A 371 -15.26 -10.84 4.58
N GLN A 372 -14.76 -11.90 5.21
CA GLN A 372 -14.71 -13.24 4.61
C GLN A 372 -16.12 -13.77 4.31
N GLN A 373 -17.06 -13.62 5.23
CA GLN A 373 -18.46 -14.02 5.02
C GLN A 373 -19.12 -13.28 3.85
N LEU A 374 -18.83 -11.99 3.66
CA LEU A 374 -19.31 -11.23 2.50
C LEU A 374 -18.82 -11.84 1.18
N LEU A 375 -17.55 -12.23 1.10
CA LEU A 375 -16.98 -12.87 -0.09
C LEU A 375 -17.59 -14.26 -0.33
N GLU A 376 -17.71 -15.07 0.70
CA GLU A 376 -18.32 -16.40 0.60
C GLU A 376 -19.77 -16.32 0.12
N SER A 377 -20.49 -15.25 0.49
CA SER A 377 -21.87 -15.06 0.04
C SER A 377 -22.02 -14.79 -1.46
N LEU A 378 -20.97 -14.36 -2.16
CA LEU A 378 -20.96 -14.21 -3.63
C LEU A 378 -20.90 -15.57 -4.34
N SER A 379 -20.38 -16.61 -3.70
CA SER A 379 -20.31 -17.96 -4.28
C SER A 379 -21.67 -18.67 -4.35
N SER A 380 -22.68 -18.14 -3.66
CA SER A 380 -24.05 -18.68 -3.65
C SER A 380 -25.07 -17.54 -3.79
N PRO A 381 -25.11 -16.88 -4.96
CA PRO A 381 -26.02 -15.76 -5.19
C PRO A 381 -27.48 -16.23 -5.25
N PRO A 382 -28.44 -15.37 -4.87
CA PRO A 382 -29.85 -15.62 -5.14
C PRO A 382 -30.13 -15.56 -6.66
N PRO A 383 -31.30 -16.02 -7.13
CA PRO A 383 -31.63 -16.01 -8.56
C PRO A 383 -31.56 -14.64 -9.25
N GLY A 384 -31.66 -13.56 -8.48
CA GLY A 384 -31.53 -12.18 -8.96
C GLY A 384 -30.11 -11.64 -8.90
N GLY A 385 -29.12 -12.42 -8.44
CA GLY A 385 -27.74 -11.98 -8.28
C GLY A 385 -27.46 -11.17 -6.99
N THR A 386 -26.30 -10.55 -6.91
CA THR A 386 -25.86 -9.77 -5.77
C THR A 386 -25.21 -8.45 -6.19
N LEU A 387 -25.60 -7.35 -5.58
CA LEU A 387 -24.93 -6.06 -5.66
C LEU A 387 -24.01 -5.91 -4.45
N LEU A 388 -22.71 -5.99 -4.64
CA LEU A 388 -21.72 -5.69 -3.58
C LEU A 388 -21.27 -4.24 -3.72
N PHE A 389 -21.69 -3.39 -2.78
CA PHE A 389 -21.25 -2.01 -2.68
C PHE A 389 -19.97 -1.93 -1.85
N ALA A 390 -18.89 -1.41 -2.44
CA ALA A 390 -17.58 -1.27 -1.80
C ALA A 390 -16.94 0.08 -2.14
N VAL A 391 -15.84 0.40 -1.45
CA VAL A 391 -15.10 1.65 -1.65
C VAL A 391 -13.89 1.38 -2.54
N SER A 392 -13.66 2.26 -3.52
CA SER A 392 -12.47 2.25 -4.39
C SER A 392 -11.20 2.39 -3.55
N GLY A 393 -10.15 1.60 -3.88
CA GLY A 393 -8.91 1.57 -3.09
C GLY A 393 -9.03 0.77 -1.78
N GLY A 394 -10.14 0.11 -1.56
CA GLY A 394 -10.33 -0.80 -0.43
C GLY A 394 -10.04 -2.27 -0.81
N MET A 395 -10.09 -3.14 0.19
CA MET A 395 -9.77 -4.57 0.04
C MET A 395 -10.56 -5.26 -1.09
N TYR A 396 -11.86 -4.94 -1.26
CA TYR A 396 -12.69 -5.52 -2.32
C TYR A 396 -12.34 -5.00 -3.72
N ALA A 397 -11.70 -3.85 -3.83
CA ALA A 397 -11.23 -3.30 -5.09
C ALA A 397 -9.83 -3.80 -5.48
N GLU A 398 -8.94 -4.04 -4.50
CA GLU A 398 -7.51 -4.27 -4.76
C GLU A 398 -6.98 -5.59 -4.15
N GLY A 399 -7.55 -6.07 -3.04
CA GLY A 399 -7.00 -7.17 -2.23
C GLY A 399 -7.70 -8.53 -2.37
N VAL A 400 -8.75 -8.66 -3.17
CA VAL A 400 -9.55 -9.88 -3.31
C VAL A 400 -9.46 -10.43 -4.72
N ASP A 401 -9.27 -11.73 -4.82
CA ASP A 401 -9.43 -12.48 -6.05
C ASP A 401 -10.89 -12.92 -6.22
N TYR A 402 -11.42 -12.70 -7.42
CA TYR A 402 -12.74 -13.15 -7.82
C TYR A 402 -12.61 -14.21 -8.94
N PRO A 403 -12.37 -15.49 -8.60
CA PRO A 403 -12.08 -16.51 -9.58
C PRO A 403 -13.31 -16.86 -10.42
N GLY A 404 -13.08 -17.11 -11.72
CA GLY A 404 -14.11 -17.58 -12.65
C GLY A 404 -15.28 -16.60 -12.80
N GLU A 405 -16.48 -17.13 -12.89
CA GLU A 405 -17.72 -16.36 -13.10
C GLU A 405 -18.29 -15.71 -11.82
N LEU A 406 -17.44 -15.51 -10.79
CA LEU A 406 -17.90 -14.94 -9.51
C LEU A 406 -18.42 -13.50 -9.65
N LEU A 407 -17.88 -12.72 -10.58
CA LEU A 407 -18.38 -11.40 -10.95
C LEU A 407 -18.88 -11.38 -12.40
N SER A 408 -20.05 -10.78 -12.60
CA SER A 408 -20.62 -10.52 -13.92
C SER A 408 -20.42 -9.08 -14.37
N ALA A 409 -20.35 -8.13 -13.42
CA ALA A 409 -20.03 -6.75 -13.73
C ALA A 409 -19.18 -6.06 -12.66
N VAL A 410 -18.37 -5.10 -13.11
CA VAL A 410 -17.70 -4.13 -12.26
C VAL A 410 -18.19 -2.73 -12.65
N VAL A 411 -18.77 -2.03 -11.69
CA VAL A 411 -19.26 -0.65 -11.88
C VAL A 411 -18.42 0.31 -11.05
N VAL A 412 -17.74 1.26 -11.69
CA VAL A 412 -16.97 2.28 -11.01
C VAL A 412 -17.74 3.61 -11.03
N VAL A 413 -18.21 4.01 -9.87
CA VAL A 413 -18.97 5.26 -9.69
C VAL A 413 -18.00 6.40 -9.38
N SER A 414 -17.69 7.20 -10.38
CA SER A 414 -16.71 8.31 -10.30
C SER A 414 -15.25 7.85 -10.51
N PRO A 415 -14.38 8.70 -11.09
CA PRO A 415 -12.93 8.51 -10.96
C PRO A 415 -12.54 8.35 -9.49
N ALA A 416 -11.72 7.35 -9.19
CA ALA A 416 -11.34 6.97 -7.83
C ALA A 416 -10.26 7.89 -7.24
N LEU A 417 -10.43 9.21 -7.41
CA LEU A 417 -9.44 10.20 -6.96
C LEU A 417 -9.22 10.11 -5.45
N PRO A 418 -7.96 10.16 -4.99
CA PRO A 418 -7.64 10.26 -3.57
C PRO A 418 -8.37 11.43 -2.91
N GLN A 419 -8.63 11.31 -1.60
CA GLN A 419 -9.17 12.42 -0.83
C GLN A 419 -8.16 13.56 -0.75
N VAL A 420 -8.66 14.79 -0.72
CA VAL A 420 -7.83 15.96 -0.47
C VAL A 420 -7.27 15.89 0.94
N SER A 421 -5.96 15.93 1.08
CA SER A 421 -5.24 16.03 2.35
C SER A 421 -4.14 17.07 2.22
N PHE A 422 -3.58 17.48 3.37
CA PHE A 422 -2.50 18.44 3.38
C PHE A 422 -1.29 17.91 2.58
N GLU A 423 -0.90 16.67 2.82
CA GLU A 423 0.23 16.03 2.13
C GLU A 423 -0.02 15.88 0.61
N ARG A 424 -1.26 15.62 0.19
CA ARG A 424 -1.62 15.58 -1.23
C ARG A 424 -1.53 16.95 -1.89
N GLU A 425 -1.88 18.01 -1.17
CA GLU A 425 -1.71 19.37 -1.67
C GLU A 425 -0.24 19.81 -1.71
N LEU A 426 0.61 19.32 -0.77
CA LEU A 426 2.06 19.49 -0.85
C LEU A 426 2.62 18.82 -2.11
N LEU A 427 2.23 17.57 -2.34
CA LEU A 427 2.61 16.83 -3.55
C LEU A 427 2.16 17.55 -4.83
N ARG A 428 0.90 18.04 -4.85
CA ARG A 428 0.38 18.80 -5.99
C ARG A 428 1.20 20.06 -6.25
N ARG A 429 1.46 20.88 -5.22
CA ARG A 429 2.28 22.10 -5.36
C ARG A 429 3.69 21.80 -5.88
N TYR A 430 4.33 20.78 -5.32
CA TYR A 430 5.69 20.39 -5.73
C TYR A 430 5.78 20.07 -7.24
N PHE A 431 4.83 19.29 -7.77
CA PHE A 431 4.82 18.95 -9.20
C PHE A 431 4.23 20.04 -10.09
N ASP A 432 3.37 20.93 -9.57
CA ASP A 432 2.94 22.13 -10.30
C ASP A 432 4.13 23.08 -10.52
N ASP A 433 4.95 23.30 -9.49
CA ASP A 433 6.12 24.19 -9.58
C ASP A 433 7.22 23.63 -10.51
N LYS A 434 7.35 22.32 -10.59
CA LYS A 434 8.41 21.69 -11.41
C LYS A 434 8.00 21.35 -12.85
N GLU A 435 6.77 20.93 -13.06
CA GLU A 435 6.35 20.28 -14.32
C GLU A 435 4.97 20.73 -14.79
N GLU A 436 4.31 21.64 -14.09
CA GLU A 436 2.92 22.06 -14.33
C GLU A 436 1.92 20.87 -14.33
N ALA A 437 2.23 19.81 -13.59
CA ALA A 437 1.52 18.52 -13.62
C ALA A 437 1.07 18.04 -12.24
N GLY A 438 0.93 18.95 -11.26
CA GLY A 438 0.62 18.59 -9.88
C GLY A 438 -0.69 17.83 -9.71
N PHE A 439 -1.74 18.22 -10.42
CA PHE A 439 -3.00 17.49 -10.39
C PHE A 439 -2.86 16.06 -10.92
N ASP A 440 -2.06 15.86 -11.94
CA ASP A 440 -1.79 14.56 -12.54
C ASP A 440 -1.15 13.61 -11.53
N TYR A 441 -0.06 14.02 -10.89
CA TYR A 441 0.67 13.17 -9.94
C TYR A 441 -0.05 12.98 -8.61
N ALA A 442 -0.70 14.02 -8.09
CA ALA A 442 -1.34 13.93 -6.78
C ALA A 442 -2.70 13.22 -6.81
N TYR A 443 -3.47 13.34 -7.90
CA TYR A 443 -4.86 12.92 -7.95
C TYR A 443 -5.22 12.04 -9.14
N LEU A 444 -4.92 12.49 -10.37
CA LEU A 444 -5.41 11.85 -11.58
C LEU A 444 -4.80 10.47 -11.78
N GLN A 445 -3.47 10.38 -11.79
CA GLN A 445 -2.75 9.13 -12.00
C GLN A 445 -3.14 8.06 -10.98
N PRO A 446 -3.05 8.30 -9.65
CA PRO A 446 -3.44 7.28 -8.68
C PRO A 446 -4.93 6.94 -8.75
N GLY A 447 -5.80 7.92 -9.07
CA GLY A 447 -7.24 7.69 -9.20
C GLY A 447 -7.59 6.82 -10.39
N MET A 448 -7.01 7.10 -11.56
CA MET A 448 -7.28 6.34 -12.78
C MET A 448 -6.63 4.95 -12.76
N THR A 449 -5.47 4.80 -12.14
CA THR A 449 -4.86 3.49 -11.87
C THR A 449 -5.82 2.58 -11.11
N ARG A 450 -6.46 3.07 -10.04
CA ARG A 450 -7.49 2.31 -9.28
C ARG A 450 -8.70 1.93 -10.12
N VAL A 451 -9.15 2.83 -11.01
CA VAL A 451 -10.27 2.52 -11.93
C VAL A 451 -9.92 1.35 -12.85
N VAL A 452 -8.74 1.39 -13.46
CA VAL A 452 -8.28 0.34 -14.38
C VAL A 452 -8.05 -0.98 -13.65
N GLN A 453 -7.44 -0.94 -12.47
CA GLN A 453 -7.24 -2.13 -11.63
C GLN A 453 -8.55 -2.78 -11.20
N ALA A 454 -9.52 -1.97 -10.77
CA ALA A 454 -10.84 -2.45 -10.42
C ALA A 454 -11.55 -3.13 -11.61
N ALA A 455 -11.45 -2.53 -12.78
CA ALA A 455 -11.97 -3.12 -14.03
C ALA A 455 -11.26 -4.44 -14.41
N GLY A 456 -9.95 -4.53 -14.18
CA GLY A 456 -9.13 -5.72 -14.43
C GLY A 456 -9.48 -6.92 -13.54
N ARG A 457 -10.29 -6.73 -12.49
CA ARG A 457 -10.77 -7.84 -11.64
C ARG A 457 -11.80 -8.74 -12.33
N LEU A 458 -12.40 -8.26 -13.41
CA LEU A 458 -13.51 -8.93 -14.06
C LEU A 458 -13.06 -10.08 -14.98
N ILE A 459 -12.03 -9.87 -15.79
CA ILE A 459 -11.57 -10.85 -16.80
C ILE A 459 -10.17 -11.34 -16.40
N ARG A 460 -10.05 -12.63 -16.10
CA ARG A 460 -8.81 -13.29 -15.65
C ARG A 460 -8.45 -14.54 -16.43
N SER A 461 -9.40 -15.07 -17.18
CA SER A 461 -9.24 -16.23 -18.05
C SER A 461 -9.83 -15.98 -19.44
N GLU A 462 -9.52 -16.85 -20.38
CA GLU A 462 -10.07 -16.82 -21.73
C GLU A 462 -11.58 -17.07 -21.76
N THR A 463 -12.15 -17.61 -20.69
CA THR A 463 -13.57 -17.97 -20.59
C THR A 463 -14.39 -16.96 -19.79
N ASP A 464 -13.75 -16.10 -19.00
CA ASP A 464 -14.44 -15.09 -18.20
C ASP A 464 -15.13 -14.07 -19.10
N ARG A 465 -16.32 -13.67 -18.71
CA ARG A 465 -17.15 -12.69 -19.43
C ARG A 465 -17.78 -11.71 -18.48
N GLY A 466 -17.85 -10.44 -18.92
CA GLY A 466 -18.53 -9.47 -18.08
C GLY A 466 -18.53 -8.04 -18.59
N VAL A 467 -19.16 -7.17 -17.80
CA VAL A 467 -19.40 -5.77 -18.11
C VAL A 467 -18.60 -4.86 -17.19
N ILE A 468 -17.88 -3.91 -17.78
CA ILE A 468 -17.22 -2.80 -17.07
C ILE A 468 -18.04 -1.53 -17.34
N ALA A 469 -18.60 -0.93 -16.29
CA ALA A 469 -19.37 0.31 -16.41
C ALA A 469 -18.73 1.44 -15.64
N LEU A 470 -18.36 2.52 -16.32
CA LEU A 470 -17.81 3.74 -15.75
C LEU A 470 -18.92 4.79 -15.61
N MET A 471 -19.39 5.02 -14.41
CA MET A 471 -20.58 5.84 -14.15
C MET A 471 -20.18 7.27 -13.74
N CYS A 472 -19.75 8.08 -14.72
CA CYS A 472 -19.52 9.52 -14.58
C CYS A 472 -19.21 10.17 -15.94
N SER A 473 -19.72 11.40 -16.19
CA SER A 473 -19.41 12.18 -17.40
C SER A 473 -17.92 12.46 -17.57
N ARG A 474 -17.18 12.62 -16.46
CA ARG A 474 -15.74 12.92 -16.47
C ARG A 474 -14.89 11.91 -17.23
N PHE A 475 -15.31 10.66 -17.36
CA PHE A 475 -14.57 9.65 -18.13
C PHE A 475 -14.54 9.95 -19.66
N LEU A 476 -15.39 10.88 -20.12
CA LEU A 476 -15.37 11.40 -21.50
C LEU A 476 -14.66 12.75 -21.62
N GLU A 477 -14.22 13.31 -20.51
CA GLU A 477 -13.62 14.64 -20.46
C GLU A 477 -12.11 14.53 -20.22
N GLU A 478 -11.30 15.38 -20.87
CA GLU A 478 -9.89 15.48 -20.52
C GLU A 478 -9.71 16.11 -19.12
N PRO A 479 -8.70 15.66 -18.36
CA PRO A 479 -7.65 14.69 -18.70
C PRO A 479 -7.99 13.23 -18.38
N TYR A 480 -9.21 12.88 -17.99
CA TYR A 480 -9.60 11.51 -17.58
C TYR A 480 -9.71 10.56 -18.79
N ALA A 481 -10.22 11.05 -19.91
CA ALA A 481 -10.45 10.26 -21.12
C ALA A 481 -9.14 9.65 -21.65
N SER A 482 -8.07 10.45 -21.70
CA SER A 482 -6.75 10.00 -22.14
C SER A 482 -6.05 9.00 -21.22
N ARG A 483 -6.58 8.76 -20.01
CA ARG A 483 -6.07 7.79 -19.04
C ARG A 483 -6.77 6.43 -19.10
N LEU A 484 -7.78 6.27 -19.97
CA LEU A 484 -8.44 4.98 -20.18
C LEU A 484 -7.56 4.07 -21.04
N PRO A 485 -7.54 2.75 -20.78
CA PRO A 485 -6.79 1.79 -21.57
C PRO A 485 -7.17 1.83 -23.06
N ARG A 486 -6.16 1.84 -23.93
CA ARG A 486 -6.34 2.00 -25.37
C ARG A 486 -7.08 0.82 -26.00
N ASP A 487 -7.01 -0.34 -25.40
CA ASP A 487 -7.69 -1.58 -25.84
C ASP A 487 -9.18 -1.64 -25.46
N TRP A 488 -9.72 -0.58 -24.83
CA TRP A 488 -11.15 -0.50 -24.50
C TRP A 488 -12.00 0.11 -25.61
N TYR A 489 -11.42 0.82 -26.56
CA TYR A 489 -12.09 1.52 -27.65
C TYR A 489 -11.21 1.50 -28.93
N GLU A 490 -11.83 1.70 -30.09
CA GLU A 490 -11.12 1.68 -31.38
C GLU A 490 -10.44 3.03 -31.69
N GLU A 491 -11.17 4.11 -31.71
CA GLU A 491 -10.67 5.45 -32.02
C GLU A 491 -10.63 6.38 -30.79
N THR A 492 -11.77 6.52 -30.10
CA THR A 492 -11.92 7.44 -28.98
C THR A 492 -12.77 6.88 -27.85
N PRO A 493 -12.54 7.29 -26.59
CA PRO A 493 -13.40 6.91 -25.46
C PRO A 493 -14.88 7.27 -25.62
N ALA A 494 -15.23 8.20 -26.55
CA ALA A 494 -16.61 8.56 -26.82
C ALA A 494 -17.47 7.40 -27.34
N GLU A 495 -16.85 6.40 -27.97
CA GLU A 495 -17.51 5.18 -28.46
C GLU A 495 -18.11 4.34 -27.32
N LEU A 496 -17.57 4.45 -26.11
CA LEU A 496 -18.03 3.74 -24.93
C LEU A 496 -19.28 4.38 -24.30
N ALA A 497 -19.70 5.56 -24.78
CA ALA A 497 -20.78 6.31 -24.17
C ALA A 497 -22.16 5.67 -24.43
N THR A 498 -22.90 5.38 -23.36
CA THR A 498 -24.26 4.85 -23.47
C THR A 498 -25.28 5.63 -22.65
N ARG A 499 -26.50 5.69 -23.15
CA ARG A 499 -27.67 6.20 -22.42
C ARG A 499 -28.61 5.08 -21.94
N ARG A 500 -28.34 3.82 -22.35
CA ARG A 500 -29.17 2.64 -22.11
C ARG A 500 -28.35 1.46 -21.58
N PRO A 501 -27.64 1.63 -20.45
CA PRO A 501 -26.71 0.61 -19.97
C PRO A 501 -27.39 -0.74 -19.73
N ALA A 502 -28.61 -0.79 -19.20
CA ALA A 502 -29.34 -2.03 -18.94
C ALA A 502 -29.73 -2.78 -20.23
N GLU A 503 -30.02 -2.07 -21.31
CA GLU A 503 -30.31 -2.70 -22.62
C GLU A 503 -29.03 -3.36 -23.18
N GLU A 504 -27.92 -2.64 -23.19
CA GLU A 504 -26.62 -3.14 -23.65
C GLU A 504 -26.12 -4.34 -22.85
N ILE A 505 -26.37 -4.36 -21.53
CA ILE A 505 -26.07 -5.50 -20.66
C ILE A 505 -26.89 -6.72 -21.07
N ARG A 506 -28.22 -6.57 -21.30
CA ARG A 506 -29.07 -7.69 -21.77
C ARG A 506 -28.62 -8.21 -23.11
N GLU A 507 -28.28 -7.34 -24.06
CA GLU A 507 -27.76 -7.73 -25.37
C GLU A 507 -26.42 -8.47 -25.27
N PHE A 508 -25.53 -8.03 -24.40
CA PHE A 508 -24.23 -8.66 -24.18
C PHE A 508 -24.41 -10.08 -23.64
N PHE A 509 -25.10 -10.25 -22.53
CA PHE A 509 -25.30 -11.60 -21.94
C PHE A 509 -26.25 -12.47 -22.77
N GLY A 510 -27.21 -11.89 -23.48
CA GLY A 510 -28.11 -12.62 -24.38
C GLY A 510 -27.42 -13.27 -25.59
N ARG A 511 -26.18 -12.91 -25.93
CA ARG A 511 -25.38 -13.58 -26.97
C ARG A 511 -24.82 -14.93 -26.53
N TYR A 512 -24.80 -15.18 -25.22
CA TYR A 512 -24.12 -16.32 -24.61
C TYR A 512 -25.07 -17.24 -23.82
N GLY A 513 -26.38 -16.90 -23.75
CA GLY A 513 -27.43 -17.62 -23.05
C GLY A 513 -28.28 -18.54 -23.96
#